data_f3b16409b861cfcb540e77c176c2c940
#
_entry.id   f3b16409b861cfcb540e77c176c2c940
#
_cell.length_a   1.000
_cell.length_b   1.000
_cell.length_c   1.000
_cell.angle_alpha   90.00
_cell.angle_beta   90.00
_cell.angle_gamma   90.00
#
_symmetry.space_group_name_H-M   'P 1'
#
loop_
_entity.id
_entity.type
_entity.pdbx_description
1 polymer ?
#
loop_
_entity_poly.entity_id
_entity_poly.type
_entity_poly.pdbx_seq_one_letter_code
_entity_poly.pdbx_strand_id
1 'polypeptide(L)'
;FHFNQQLYQALRTRKSIALMYIDLDNFKAVNDTLGHSEGDKLLKAAAERISSCLTRSDLLARLGGDEFAVILKGAEACKVDEVAARIVAEMGQTLPLGDHDVVVGTSIGIAFAPEHGDKADTLLRNADLALYAAKARGRNRAITFEPGMDQAAQDRRLLELDLRNALGKDE
;
A
#
# COMPACT_ATOMS: atom_id res chain seq x y z
N PHE A 1 8.16 -13.27 6.63
CA PHE A 1 8.79 -13.61 7.93
C PHE A 1 9.80 -12.55 8.37
N HIS A 2 10.73 -12.15 7.50
CA HIS A 2 11.77 -11.16 7.82
C HIS A 2 11.23 -9.75 8.08
N PHE A 3 10.23 -9.31 7.32
CA PHE A 3 9.60 -8.00 7.49
C PHE A 3 8.96 -7.84 8.87
N ASN A 4 8.17 -8.81 9.32
CA ASN A 4 7.56 -8.77 10.65
C ASN A 4 8.61 -8.66 11.75
N GLN A 5 9.71 -9.40 11.64
CA GLN A 5 10.82 -9.31 12.59
C GLN A 5 11.43 -7.90 12.63
N GLN A 6 11.63 -7.27 11.47
CA GLN A 6 12.15 -5.90 11.38
C GLN A 6 11.15 -4.88 11.96
N LEU A 7 9.86 -5.07 11.73
CA LEU A 7 8.80 -4.24 12.30
C LEU A 7 8.77 -4.37 13.83
N TYR A 8 8.83 -5.60 14.38
CA TYR A 8 8.93 -5.83 15.82
C TYR A 8 10.17 -5.16 16.43
N GLN A 9 11.32 -5.26 15.77
CA GLN A 9 12.54 -4.60 16.22
C GLN A 9 12.42 -3.07 16.21
N ALA A 10 11.82 -2.48 15.16
CA ALA A 10 11.60 -1.05 15.05
C ALA A 10 10.68 -0.54 16.17
N LEU A 11 9.59 -1.25 16.46
CA LEU A 11 8.66 -0.92 17.54
C LEU A 11 9.32 -0.95 18.93
N ARG A 12 10.25 -1.88 19.15
CA ARG A 12 10.99 -1.98 20.44
C ARG A 12 11.89 -0.78 20.72
N THR A 13 12.33 -0.04 19.73
CA THR A 13 13.19 1.14 19.93
C THR A 13 12.45 2.33 20.55
N ARG A 14 11.12 2.26 20.68
CA ARG A 14 10.23 3.33 21.15
C ARG A 14 10.38 4.65 20.38
N LYS A 15 11.00 4.63 19.23
CA LYS A 15 11.02 5.77 18.30
C LYS A 15 9.76 5.73 17.45
N SER A 16 9.30 6.90 17.03
CA SER A 16 8.21 6.98 16.07
C SER A 16 8.59 6.23 14.79
N ILE A 17 7.68 5.44 14.28
CA ILE A 17 7.80 4.81 12.97
C ILE A 17 6.53 5.04 12.17
N ALA A 18 6.66 5.09 10.86
CA ALA A 18 5.52 5.03 9.96
C ALA A 18 5.60 3.74 9.14
N LEU A 19 4.48 3.05 9.05
CA LEU A 19 4.29 1.90 8.18
C LEU A 19 3.45 2.32 6.98
N MET A 20 3.96 2.11 5.77
CA MET A 20 3.21 2.24 4.53
C MET A 20 2.88 0.85 4.01
N TYR A 21 1.61 0.58 3.76
CA TYR A 21 1.14 -0.57 3.01
C TYR A 21 0.80 -0.12 1.59
N ILE A 22 1.45 -0.69 0.59
CA ILE A 22 1.46 -0.20 -0.79
C ILE A 22 0.94 -1.30 -1.70
N ASP A 23 0.06 -0.94 -2.62
CA ASP A 23 -0.50 -1.85 -3.61
C ASP A 23 -0.46 -1.19 -5.01
N LEU A 24 -0.07 -1.96 -6.01
CA LEU A 24 -0.05 -1.48 -7.40
C LEU A 24 -1.46 -1.54 -8.00
N ASP A 25 -1.96 -0.37 -8.39
CA ASP A 25 -3.32 -0.27 -8.94
C ASP A 25 -3.42 -1.00 -10.29
N ASN A 26 -4.42 -1.89 -10.40
CA ASN A 26 -4.71 -2.65 -11.62
C ASN A 26 -3.57 -3.55 -12.12
N PHE A 27 -2.68 -4.01 -11.27
CA PHE A 27 -1.58 -4.93 -11.63
C PHE A 27 -2.08 -6.20 -12.33
N LYS A 28 -3.22 -6.76 -11.88
CA LYS A 28 -3.82 -7.91 -12.52
C LYS A 28 -4.13 -7.67 -14.01
N ALA A 29 -4.61 -6.49 -14.38
CA ALA A 29 -4.89 -6.14 -15.77
C ALA A 29 -3.62 -6.17 -16.64
N VAL A 30 -2.47 -5.78 -16.08
CA VAL A 30 -1.18 -5.87 -16.79
C VAL A 30 -0.81 -7.34 -17.04
N ASN A 31 -0.93 -8.20 -16.02
CA ASN A 31 -0.70 -9.64 -16.18
C ASN A 31 -1.64 -10.28 -17.20
N ASP A 32 -2.93 -9.94 -17.14
CA ASP A 32 -3.94 -10.51 -18.05
C ASP A 32 -3.74 -10.05 -19.50
N THR A 33 -3.20 -8.85 -19.72
CA THR A 33 -3.00 -8.26 -21.05
C THR A 33 -1.63 -8.56 -21.62
N LEU A 34 -0.56 -8.43 -20.85
CA LEU A 34 0.84 -8.51 -21.30
C LEU A 34 1.55 -9.80 -20.85
N GLY A 35 0.93 -10.57 -19.96
CA GLY A 35 1.47 -11.80 -19.42
C GLY A 35 2.29 -11.64 -18.14
N HIS A 36 2.48 -12.74 -17.44
CA HIS A 36 3.16 -12.76 -16.13
C HIS A 36 4.64 -12.33 -16.21
N SER A 37 5.31 -12.58 -17.33
CA SER A 37 6.70 -12.13 -17.52
C SER A 37 6.83 -10.61 -17.48
N GLU A 38 5.90 -9.89 -18.11
CA GLU A 38 5.88 -8.43 -18.09
C GLU A 38 5.42 -7.91 -16.72
N GLY A 39 4.49 -8.61 -16.04
CA GLY A 39 4.14 -8.34 -14.66
C GLY A 39 5.32 -8.45 -13.70
N ASP A 40 6.18 -9.46 -13.86
CA ASP A 40 7.40 -9.61 -13.05
C ASP A 40 8.40 -8.47 -13.28
N LYS A 41 8.53 -7.99 -14.52
CA LYS A 41 9.35 -6.81 -14.83
C LYS A 41 8.78 -5.56 -14.18
N LEU A 42 7.45 -5.40 -14.23
CA LEU A 42 6.76 -4.29 -13.56
C LEU A 42 7.01 -4.31 -12.04
N LEU A 43 6.93 -5.47 -11.39
CA LEU A 43 7.21 -5.61 -9.96
C LEU A 43 8.64 -5.23 -9.59
N LYS A 44 9.62 -5.59 -10.40
CA LYS A 44 11.02 -5.19 -10.22
C LYS A 44 11.19 -3.68 -10.35
N ALA A 45 10.63 -3.09 -11.41
CA ALA A 45 10.68 -1.66 -11.63
C ALA A 45 9.95 -0.88 -10.52
N ALA A 46 8.82 -1.39 -10.03
CA ALA A 46 8.10 -0.82 -8.90
C ALA A 46 8.97 -0.81 -7.62
N ALA A 47 9.63 -1.94 -7.31
CA ALA A 47 10.54 -2.02 -6.17
C ALA A 47 11.70 -1.02 -6.29
N GLU A 48 12.29 -0.85 -7.48
CA GLU A 48 13.37 0.11 -7.73
C GLU A 48 12.88 1.55 -7.56
N ARG A 49 11.72 1.90 -8.10
CA ARG A 49 11.12 3.24 -7.96
C ARG A 49 10.78 3.56 -6.51
N ILE A 50 10.14 2.65 -5.79
CA ILE A 50 9.85 2.83 -4.36
C ILE A 50 11.17 2.99 -3.59
N SER A 51 12.14 2.14 -3.84
CA SER A 51 13.45 2.20 -3.17
C SER A 51 14.18 3.53 -3.41
N SER A 52 14.08 4.10 -4.61
CA SER A 52 14.69 5.40 -4.93
C SER A 52 14.08 6.58 -4.13
N CYS A 53 12.86 6.40 -3.63
CA CYS A 53 12.19 7.37 -2.76
C CYS A 53 12.59 7.25 -1.28
N LEU A 54 13.35 6.23 -0.91
CA LEU A 54 13.68 5.89 0.48
C LEU A 54 15.13 6.24 0.82
N THR A 55 15.41 6.33 2.13
CA THR A 55 16.75 6.46 2.66
C THR A 55 17.33 5.10 3.07
N ARG A 56 18.62 5.04 3.38
CA ARG A 56 19.28 3.81 3.85
C ARG A 56 18.75 3.28 5.19
N SER A 57 18.11 4.12 5.99
CA SER A 57 17.52 3.73 7.27
C SER A 57 16.12 3.13 7.13
N ASP A 58 15.48 3.36 5.99
CA ASP A 58 14.14 2.87 5.71
C ASP A 58 14.19 1.43 5.20
N LEU A 59 13.10 0.71 5.37
CA LEU A 59 13.00 -0.67 4.95
C LEU A 59 11.90 -0.84 3.93
N LEU A 60 12.20 -1.50 2.83
CA LEU A 60 11.25 -1.92 1.81
C LEU A 60 11.15 -3.45 1.83
N ALA A 61 9.95 -3.97 1.80
CA ALA A 61 9.67 -5.39 1.60
C ALA A 61 8.51 -5.59 0.62
N ARG A 62 8.56 -6.66 -0.16
CA ARG A 62 7.42 -7.16 -0.90
C ARG A 62 6.73 -8.21 -0.05
N LEU A 63 5.43 -8.02 0.20
CA LEU A 63 4.64 -8.91 1.05
C LEU A 63 4.08 -10.11 0.27
N GLY A 64 3.78 -9.91 -0.99
CA GLY A 64 3.28 -10.92 -1.91
C GLY A 64 2.54 -10.27 -3.08
N GLY A 65 2.39 -10.98 -4.20
CA GLY A 65 1.67 -10.43 -5.35
C GLY A 65 2.19 -9.05 -5.77
N ASP A 66 1.33 -8.06 -5.72
CA ASP A 66 1.57 -6.64 -6.03
C ASP A 66 1.64 -5.75 -4.78
N GLU A 67 1.79 -6.35 -3.60
CA GLU A 67 1.81 -5.65 -2.32
C GLU A 67 3.23 -5.45 -1.80
N PHE A 68 3.51 -4.22 -1.37
CA PHE A 68 4.77 -3.81 -0.74
C PHE A 68 4.51 -3.18 0.61
N ALA A 69 5.50 -3.18 1.46
CA ALA A 69 5.48 -2.46 2.72
C ALA A 69 6.78 -1.68 2.91
N VAL A 70 6.65 -0.50 3.49
CA VAL A 70 7.78 0.37 3.85
C VAL A 70 7.70 0.73 5.33
N ILE A 71 8.84 0.65 6.02
CA ILE A 71 9.00 1.15 7.39
C ILE A 71 9.92 2.37 7.34
N LEU A 72 9.40 3.53 7.70
CA LEU A 72 10.15 4.76 7.89
C LEU A 72 10.45 4.95 9.38
N LYS A 73 11.74 5.07 9.72
CA LYS A 73 12.19 5.17 11.13
C LYS A 73 12.45 6.61 11.51
N GLY A 74 11.87 7.04 12.64
CA GLY A 74 12.07 8.39 13.20
C GLY A 74 11.54 9.52 12.30
N ALA A 75 10.61 9.22 11.42
CA ALA A 75 10.05 10.19 10.51
C ALA A 75 8.90 10.97 11.15
N GLU A 76 8.89 12.27 10.95
CA GLU A 76 7.77 13.14 11.25
C GLU A 76 6.66 12.99 10.19
N ALA A 77 5.41 13.25 10.56
CA ALA A 77 4.27 13.05 9.67
C ALA A 77 4.43 13.79 8.32
N CYS A 78 4.90 15.04 8.33
CA CYS A 78 5.11 15.81 7.10
C CYS A 78 6.13 15.15 6.15
N LYS A 79 7.20 14.55 6.68
CA LYS A 79 8.18 13.81 5.87
C LYS A 79 7.62 12.51 5.32
N VAL A 80 6.76 11.84 6.08
CA VAL A 80 6.07 10.63 5.64
C VAL A 80 5.13 10.96 4.47
N ASP A 81 4.37 12.05 4.57
CA ASP A 81 3.49 12.51 3.49
C ASP A 81 4.28 12.88 2.23
N GLU A 82 5.44 13.55 2.37
CA GLU A 82 6.34 13.85 1.25
C GLU A 82 6.86 12.57 0.56
N VAL A 83 7.29 11.58 1.34
CA VAL A 83 7.75 10.30 0.79
C VAL A 83 6.61 9.57 0.08
N ALA A 84 5.43 9.52 0.68
CA ALA A 84 4.26 8.89 0.08
C ALA A 84 3.85 9.58 -1.23
N ALA A 85 3.80 10.92 -1.25
CA ALA A 85 3.50 11.69 -2.46
C ALA A 85 4.54 11.44 -3.56
N ARG A 86 5.82 11.36 -3.20
CA ARG A 86 6.90 11.05 -4.15
C ARG A 86 6.77 9.65 -4.73
N ILE A 87 6.44 8.64 -3.90
CA ILE A 87 6.19 7.27 -4.38
C ILE A 87 5.02 7.26 -5.38
N VAL A 88 3.90 7.91 -5.04
CA VAL A 88 2.74 8.00 -5.95
C VAL A 88 3.13 8.67 -7.27
N ALA A 89 3.89 9.76 -7.23
CA ALA A 89 4.34 10.48 -8.43
C ALA A 89 5.30 9.63 -9.29
N GLU A 90 6.28 8.97 -8.68
CA GLU A 90 7.23 8.10 -9.40
C GLU A 90 6.55 6.88 -10.01
N MET A 91 5.61 6.27 -9.30
CA MET A 91 4.83 5.15 -9.84
C MET A 91 3.93 5.56 -10.99
N GLY A 92 3.42 6.80 -11.00
CA GLY A 92 2.62 7.36 -12.07
C GLY A 92 3.39 7.68 -13.36
N GLN A 93 4.72 7.58 -13.35
CA GLN A 93 5.53 7.76 -14.56
C GLN A 93 5.42 6.55 -15.49
N THR A 94 5.46 6.82 -16.80
CA THR A 94 5.47 5.77 -17.82
C THR A 94 6.63 4.79 -17.60
N LEU A 95 6.32 3.51 -17.72
CA LEU A 95 7.28 2.42 -17.63
C LEU A 95 7.29 1.63 -18.95
N PRO A 96 8.43 1.56 -19.64
CA PRO A 96 8.55 0.68 -20.82
C PRO A 96 8.60 -0.78 -20.36
N LEU A 97 7.65 -1.58 -20.85
CA LEU A 97 7.58 -3.03 -20.66
C LEU A 97 7.60 -3.72 -22.04
N GLY A 98 8.78 -4.18 -22.47
CA GLY A 98 8.96 -4.69 -23.80
C GLY A 98 8.63 -3.62 -24.85
N ASP A 99 7.67 -3.89 -25.73
CA ASP A 99 7.23 -2.97 -26.78
C ASP A 99 6.04 -2.07 -26.32
N HIS A 100 5.69 -2.09 -25.03
CA HIS A 100 4.56 -1.38 -24.49
C HIS A 100 4.97 -0.34 -23.44
N ASP A 101 4.35 0.82 -23.50
CA ASP A 101 4.44 1.85 -22.46
C ASP A 101 3.26 1.72 -21.52
N VAL A 102 3.54 1.47 -20.24
CA VAL A 102 2.52 1.23 -19.20
C VAL A 102 2.62 2.30 -18.12
N VAL A 103 1.47 2.76 -17.66
CA VAL A 103 1.35 3.60 -16.47
C VAL A 103 0.57 2.82 -15.43
N VAL A 104 1.17 2.60 -14.27
CA VAL A 104 0.54 1.91 -13.15
C VAL A 104 0.57 2.81 -11.94
N GLY A 105 -0.63 3.22 -11.48
CA GLY A 105 -0.77 3.97 -10.24
C GLY A 105 -0.46 3.10 -9.02
N THR A 106 -0.42 3.73 -7.87
CA THR A 106 -0.26 3.03 -6.60
C THR A 106 -1.13 3.65 -5.51
N SER A 107 -1.71 2.80 -4.69
CA SER A 107 -2.46 3.20 -3.51
C SER A 107 -1.65 2.87 -2.26
N ILE A 108 -1.63 3.77 -1.29
CA ILE A 108 -0.82 3.67 -0.08
C ILE A 108 -1.69 3.91 1.14
N GLY A 109 -1.65 2.98 2.10
CA GLY A 109 -2.18 3.18 3.45
C GLY A 109 -1.04 3.42 4.43
N ILE A 110 -1.18 4.41 5.30
CA ILE A 110 -0.16 4.85 6.25
C ILE A 110 -0.69 4.68 7.67
N ALA A 111 0.11 4.09 8.54
CA ALA A 111 -0.14 4.05 9.98
C ALA A 111 1.13 4.41 10.77
N PHE A 112 0.95 5.17 11.84
CA PHE A 112 2.04 5.61 12.72
C PHE A 112 2.05 4.84 14.02
N ALA A 113 3.22 4.47 14.50
CA ALA A 113 3.40 3.98 15.86
C ALA A 113 4.10 5.05 16.73
N PRO A 114 3.65 5.23 17.97
CA PRO A 114 2.63 4.44 18.68
C PRO A 114 1.17 4.90 18.46
N GLU A 115 0.93 5.98 17.75
CA GLU A 115 -0.39 6.65 17.64
C GLU A 115 -1.49 5.73 17.10
N HIS A 116 -1.19 4.95 16.05
CA HIS A 116 -2.14 4.04 15.40
C HIS A 116 -1.91 2.57 15.79
N GLY A 117 -1.11 2.33 16.81
CA GLY A 117 -0.81 1.01 17.35
C GLY A 117 0.62 0.85 17.79
N ASP A 118 0.81 0.10 18.86
CA ASP A 118 2.11 -0.24 19.44
C ASP A 118 2.56 -1.68 19.14
N LYS A 119 1.67 -2.46 18.49
CA LYS A 119 1.91 -3.84 18.07
C LYS A 119 1.93 -3.95 16.54
N ALA A 120 2.79 -4.81 16.03
CA ALA A 120 2.96 -5.03 14.61
C ALA A 120 1.64 -5.38 13.89
N ASP A 121 0.86 -6.31 14.45
CA ASP A 121 -0.40 -6.76 13.86
C ASP A 121 -1.44 -5.63 13.81
N THR A 122 -1.51 -4.81 14.86
CA THR A 122 -2.41 -3.65 14.91
C THR A 122 -2.01 -2.60 13.89
N LEU A 123 -0.72 -2.32 13.79
CA LEU A 123 -0.20 -1.32 12.86
C LEU A 123 -0.39 -1.76 11.39
N LEU A 124 -0.12 -3.03 11.10
CA LEU A 124 -0.38 -3.62 9.77
C LEU A 124 -1.85 -3.55 9.40
N ARG A 125 -2.74 -3.95 10.32
CA ARG A 125 -4.19 -3.87 10.10
C ARG A 125 -4.64 -2.44 9.82
N ASN A 126 -4.17 -1.47 10.59
CA ASN A 126 -4.57 -0.08 10.44
C ASN A 126 -4.02 0.54 9.15
N ALA A 127 -2.80 0.18 8.72
CA ALA A 127 -2.27 0.55 7.42
C ALA A 127 -3.07 -0.07 6.26
N ASP A 128 -3.52 -1.33 6.39
CA ASP A 128 -4.38 -1.99 5.40
C ASP A 128 -5.76 -1.34 5.30
N LEU A 129 -6.37 -0.95 6.42
CA LEU A 129 -7.63 -0.18 6.42
C LEU A 129 -7.47 1.17 5.71
N ALA A 130 -6.37 1.86 5.92
CA ALA A 130 -6.06 3.11 5.22
C ALA A 130 -5.83 2.86 3.71
N LEU A 131 -5.17 1.76 3.34
CA LEU A 131 -5.01 1.35 1.94
C LEU A 131 -6.37 1.08 1.28
N TYR A 132 -7.26 0.37 1.97
CA TYR A 132 -8.62 0.16 1.49
C TYR A 132 -9.35 1.49 1.26
N ALA A 133 -9.21 2.44 2.18
CA ALA A 133 -9.78 3.78 2.02
C ALA A 133 -9.19 4.53 0.80
N ALA A 134 -7.87 4.39 0.54
CA ALA A 134 -7.21 4.97 -0.63
C ALA A 134 -7.81 4.40 -1.94
N LYS A 135 -7.99 3.08 -2.01
CA LYS A 135 -8.64 2.41 -3.16
C LYS A 135 -10.08 2.85 -3.33
N ALA A 136 -10.84 2.96 -2.25
CA ALA A 136 -12.25 3.37 -2.26
C ALA A 136 -12.45 4.84 -2.70
N ARG A 137 -11.49 5.71 -2.40
CA ARG A 137 -11.51 7.13 -2.77
C ARG A 137 -10.96 7.42 -4.17
N GLY A 138 -10.73 6.41 -4.99
CA GLY A 138 -10.35 6.56 -6.40
C GLY A 138 -8.91 6.15 -6.73
N ARG A 139 -8.22 5.43 -5.84
CA ARG A 139 -6.85 4.92 -6.05
C ARG A 139 -5.80 6.02 -6.27
N ASN A 140 -4.59 5.65 -6.65
CA ASN A 140 -3.47 6.55 -6.99
C ASN A 140 -3.27 7.66 -5.95
N ARG A 141 -3.23 7.28 -4.68
CA ARG A 141 -3.10 8.19 -3.54
C ARG A 141 -2.60 7.51 -2.29
N ALA A 142 -2.14 8.32 -1.36
CA ALA A 142 -1.83 7.90 0.00
C ALA A 142 -2.91 8.39 0.96
N ILE A 143 -3.29 7.55 1.91
CA ILE A 143 -4.23 7.88 3.00
C ILE A 143 -3.61 7.43 4.31
N THR A 144 -3.61 8.31 5.29
CA THR A 144 -3.24 7.99 6.67
C THR A 144 -4.45 7.40 7.39
N PHE A 145 -4.20 6.38 8.20
CA PHE A 145 -5.23 5.77 9.04
C PHE A 145 -5.86 6.81 9.97
N GLU A 146 -7.16 6.76 10.08
CA GLU A 146 -7.96 7.53 11.03
C GLU A 146 -8.88 6.59 11.81
N PRO A 147 -9.08 6.82 13.12
CA PRO A 147 -10.07 6.08 13.90
C PRO A 147 -11.45 6.15 13.22
N GLY A 148 -12.14 5.00 13.15
CA GLY A 148 -13.43 4.89 12.45
C GLY A 148 -13.36 4.29 11.05
N MET A 149 -12.18 4.19 10.44
CA MET A 149 -12.03 3.53 9.13
C MET A 149 -12.42 2.05 9.15
N ASP A 150 -12.26 1.36 10.29
CA ASP A 150 -12.70 -0.02 10.47
C ASP A 150 -14.22 -0.15 10.29
N GLN A 151 -14.99 0.73 10.96
CA GLN A 151 -16.44 0.74 10.84
C GLN A 151 -16.88 1.06 9.41
N ALA A 152 -16.30 2.07 8.78
CA ALA A 152 -16.61 2.42 7.40
C ALA A 152 -16.31 1.28 6.40
N ALA A 153 -15.23 0.53 6.62
CA ALA A 153 -14.90 -0.63 5.81
C ALA A 153 -15.90 -1.79 6.00
N GLN A 154 -16.34 -2.03 7.22
CA GLN A 154 -17.36 -3.03 7.54
C GLN A 154 -18.71 -2.68 6.92
N ASP A 155 -19.16 -1.45 7.09
CA ASP A 155 -20.44 -0.96 6.54
C ASP A 155 -20.47 -1.09 5.02
N ARG A 156 -19.37 -0.74 4.35
CA ARG A 156 -19.27 -0.88 2.89
C ARG A 156 -19.29 -2.33 2.44
N ARG A 157 -18.61 -3.25 3.14
CA ARG A 157 -18.65 -4.69 2.84
C ARG A 157 -20.05 -5.26 2.96
N LEU A 158 -20.79 -4.86 4.00
CA LEU A 158 -22.19 -5.29 4.19
C LEU A 158 -23.07 -4.78 3.04
N LEU A 159 -22.91 -3.52 2.66
CA LEU A 159 -23.66 -2.95 1.53
C LEU A 159 -23.37 -3.64 0.20
N GLU A 160 -22.09 -3.97 -0.07
CA GLU A 160 -21.69 -4.71 -1.27
C GLU A 160 -22.29 -6.12 -1.31
N LEU A 161 -22.34 -6.82 -0.16
CA LEU A 161 -22.99 -8.12 -0.04
C LEU A 161 -24.52 -8.04 -0.27
N ASP A 162 -25.17 -7.03 0.30
CA ASP A 162 -26.61 -6.83 0.13
C ASP A 162 -26.97 -6.51 -1.33
N LEU A 163 -26.17 -5.66 -1.99
CA LEU A 163 -26.33 -5.39 -3.42
C LEU A 163 -26.15 -6.63 -4.29
N ARG A 164 -25.13 -7.43 -4.01
CA ARG A 164 -24.90 -8.69 -4.75
C ARG A 164 -26.04 -9.68 -4.56
N ASN A 165 -26.57 -9.77 -3.34
CA ASN A 165 -27.70 -10.66 -3.03
C ASN A 165 -29.01 -10.14 -3.67
N ALA A 166 -29.20 -8.83 -3.79
CA ALA A 166 -30.33 -8.23 -4.46
C ALA A 166 -30.31 -8.50 -5.98
N LEU A 167 -29.14 -8.31 -6.61
CA LEU A 167 -28.95 -8.56 -8.05
C LEU A 167 -29.02 -10.04 -8.43
N GLY A 168 -28.61 -10.94 -7.54
CA GLY A 168 -28.68 -12.41 -7.77
C GLY A 168 -30.06 -13.05 -7.53
N LYS A 169 -31.08 -12.27 -7.14
CA LYS A 169 -32.47 -12.73 -6.98
C LYS A 169 -33.38 -12.42 -8.16
N ASP A 170 -32.86 -11.71 -9.17
CA ASP A 170 -33.59 -11.36 -10.39
C ASP A 170 -33.26 -12.28 -11.60
N GLU A 171 -32.66 -13.48 -11.36
CA GLU A 171 -32.47 -14.54 -12.36
C GLU A 171 -33.36 -15.75 -12.08
#